data_d8427c45d5ada8dfae918598ec0e0f81
#
_entry.id   d8427c45d5ada8dfae918598ec0e0f81
#
_cell.length_a   1.000
_cell.length_b   1.000
_cell.length_c   1.000
_cell.angle_alpha   90.00
_cell.angle_beta   90.00
_cell.angle_gamma   90.00
#
_symmetry.space_group_name_H-M   'P 1'
#
loop_
_entity.id
_entity.type
_entity.pdbx_description
1 polymer ?
#
loop_
_entity_poly.entity_id
_entity_poly.type
_entity_poly.pdbx_seq_one_letter_code
_entity_poly.pdbx_strand_id
1 'polypeptide(L)'
;MEAVDALLSRVSAPRLTGAVPASLLADMVQAAQRAPDHAQLAPYRFLVVTGEGSSALGELMVAARLAAAPDTDAATLDKLRLKPLRAPMIIVGIASPTPHPKVPEIEQLLTAGIALQ
;
A
#
# COMPACT_ATOMS: atom_id res chain seq x y z
N MET A 1 -19.58 -12.38 7.59
CA MET A 1 -18.33 -13.09 7.95
C MET A 1 -17.97 -12.68 9.37
N GLU A 2 -17.73 -13.65 10.23
CA GLU A 2 -17.27 -13.36 11.59
C GLU A 2 -15.81 -12.85 11.58
N ALA A 3 -15.45 -11.99 12.54
CA ALA A 3 -14.12 -11.38 12.57
C ALA A 3 -12.99 -12.41 12.64
N VAL A 4 -13.16 -13.48 13.40
CA VAL A 4 -12.18 -14.56 13.52
C VAL A 4 -12.01 -15.30 12.18
N ASP A 5 -13.11 -15.55 11.47
CA ASP A 5 -13.05 -16.20 10.15
C ASP A 5 -12.30 -15.33 9.13
N ALA A 6 -12.52 -14.00 9.16
CA ALA A 6 -11.79 -13.08 8.31
C ALA A 6 -10.28 -13.14 8.55
N LEU A 7 -9.85 -13.16 9.82
CA LEU A 7 -8.45 -13.25 10.18
C LEU A 7 -7.81 -14.59 9.77
N LEU A 8 -8.52 -15.70 10.00
CA LEU A 8 -8.01 -17.04 9.71
C LEU A 8 -8.02 -17.37 8.21
N SER A 9 -8.92 -16.79 7.43
CA SER A 9 -9.05 -17.04 5.99
C SER A 9 -8.26 -16.07 5.11
N ARG A 10 -7.66 -15.01 5.68
CA ARG A 10 -6.89 -14.03 4.93
C ARG A 10 -5.72 -14.67 4.19
N VAL A 11 -5.64 -14.43 2.91
CA VAL A 11 -4.53 -14.82 2.04
C VAL A 11 -4.08 -13.63 1.19
N SER A 12 -2.83 -13.67 0.74
CA SER A 12 -2.31 -12.70 -0.23
C SER A 12 -2.50 -13.26 -1.64
N ALA A 13 -3.54 -12.83 -2.32
CA ALA A 13 -3.81 -13.26 -3.68
C ALA A 13 -2.79 -12.65 -4.66
N PRO A 14 -2.24 -13.44 -5.62
CA PRO A 14 -1.25 -12.94 -6.59
C PRO A 14 -1.87 -12.01 -7.64
N ARG A 15 -3.17 -12.09 -7.86
CA ARG A 15 -3.94 -11.27 -8.78
C ARG A 15 -5.32 -11.00 -8.21
N LEU A 16 -5.78 -9.77 -8.35
CA LEU A 16 -7.14 -9.33 -8.00
C LEU A 16 -7.83 -8.79 -9.25
N THR A 17 -9.14 -9.01 -9.35
CA THR A 17 -9.98 -8.57 -10.47
C THR A 17 -11.25 -7.91 -9.94
N GLY A 18 -11.93 -7.19 -10.81
CA GLY A 18 -13.16 -6.49 -10.49
C GLY A 18 -12.92 -5.02 -10.10
N ALA A 19 -13.97 -4.22 -10.16
CA ALA A 19 -13.91 -2.83 -9.75
C ALA A 19 -13.94 -2.71 -8.21
N VAL A 20 -13.23 -1.73 -7.68
CA VAL A 20 -13.32 -1.36 -6.25
C VAL A 20 -14.28 -0.18 -6.13
N PRO A 21 -15.48 -0.35 -5.57
CA PRO A 21 -16.43 0.74 -5.38
C PRO A 21 -15.87 1.81 -4.43
N ALA A 22 -16.25 3.07 -4.68
CA ALA A 22 -15.84 4.19 -3.81
C ALA A 22 -16.29 4.01 -2.35
N SER A 23 -17.44 3.39 -2.12
CA SER A 23 -17.92 3.05 -0.78
C SER A 23 -16.98 2.09 -0.05
N LEU A 24 -16.50 1.05 -0.75
CA LEU A 24 -15.55 0.09 -0.16
C LEU A 24 -14.21 0.76 0.17
N LEU A 25 -13.72 1.66 -0.69
CA LEU A 25 -12.53 2.44 -0.40
C LEU A 25 -12.71 3.32 0.84
N ALA A 26 -13.87 3.94 0.99
CA ALA A 26 -14.20 4.74 2.16
C ALA A 26 -14.20 3.89 3.45
N ASP A 27 -14.80 2.70 3.40
CA ASP A 27 -14.82 1.75 4.52
C ASP A 27 -13.39 1.29 4.89
N MET A 28 -12.55 1.02 3.89
CA MET A 28 -11.13 0.66 4.12
C MET A 28 -10.36 1.78 4.80
N VAL A 29 -10.54 3.02 4.36
CA VAL A 29 -9.89 4.20 4.98
C VAL A 29 -10.40 4.39 6.41
N GLN A 30 -11.69 4.24 6.63
CA GLN A 30 -12.28 4.32 7.97
C GLN A 30 -11.76 3.23 8.91
N ALA A 31 -11.61 2.00 8.41
CA ALA A 31 -10.99 0.91 9.17
C ALA A 31 -9.52 1.20 9.49
N ALA A 32 -8.75 1.71 8.53
CA ALA A 32 -7.35 2.10 8.72
C ALA A 32 -7.18 3.16 9.83
N GLN A 33 -8.11 4.10 9.94
CA GLN A 33 -8.12 5.14 10.98
C GLN A 33 -8.39 4.58 12.40
N ARG A 34 -8.74 3.29 12.52
CA ARG A 34 -8.88 2.61 13.82
C ARG A 34 -7.59 2.00 14.33
N ALA A 35 -6.49 2.11 13.59
CA ALA A 35 -5.19 1.69 14.06
C ALA A 35 -4.84 2.39 15.39
N PRO A 36 -4.26 1.67 16.38
CA PRO A 36 -3.79 2.30 17.60
C PRO A 36 -2.78 3.41 17.28
N ASP A 37 -3.05 4.62 17.74
CA ASP A 37 -2.28 5.81 17.43
C ASP A 37 -2.06 6.64 18.70
N HIS A 38 -0.88 6.49 19.28
CA HIS A 38 -0.49 7.22 20.48
C HIS A 38 -0.41 8.72 20.16
N ALA A 39 -1.13 9.51 20.96
CA ALA A 39 -1.30 10.95 20.79
C ALA A 39 -2.03 11.39 19.49
N GLN A 40 -2.66 10.45 18.78
CA GLN A 40 -3.46 10.73 17.57
C GLN A 40 -2.68 11.54 16.50
N LEU A 41 -1.44 11.13 16.25
CA LEU A 41 -0.54 11.83 15.32
C LEU A 41 -0.85 11.57 13.85
N ALA A 42 -1.64 10.53 13.55
CA ALA A 42 -1.94 10.06 12.19
C ALA A 42 -0.66 9.99 11.31
N PRO A 43 0.35 9.18 11.70
CA PRO A 43 1.67 9.18 11.09
C PRO A 43 1.70 8.42 9.75
N TYR A 44 0.64 8.54 8.96
CA TYR A 44 0.49 7.85 7.69
C TYR A 44 -0.34 8.65 6.69
N ARG A 45 -0.10 8.38 5.42
CA ARG A 45 -0.89 8.86 4.29
C ARG A 45 -1.17 7.70 3.36
N PHE A 46 -2.24 7.77 2.60
CA PHE A 46 -2.57 6.80 1.57
C PHE A 46 -2.56 7.45 0.19
N LEU A 47 -1.92 6.77 -0.77
CA LEU A 47 -1.99 7.11 -2.18
C LEU A 47 -2.76 5.99 -2.88
N VAL A 48 -3.83 6.36 -3.57
CA VAL A 48 -4.64 5.43 -4.36
C VAL A 48 -4.23 5.53 -5.82
N VAL A 49 -3.81 4.42 -6.40
CA VAL A 49 -3.35 4.31 -7.80
C VAL A 49 -4.31 3.41 -8.57
N THR A 50 -4.89 3.92 -9.64
CA THR A 50 -5.84 3.20 -10.50
C THR A 50 -5.63 3.54 -11.97
N GLY A 51 -6.15 2.72 -12.87
CA GLY A 51 -6.18 2.99 -14.31
C GLY A 51 -4.80 3.32 -14.89
N GLU A 52 -4.69 4.47 -15.56
CA GLU A 52 -3.42 4.93 -16.15
C GLU A 52 -2.31 5.14 -15.12
N GLY A 53 -2.67 5.46 -13.88
CA GLY A 53 -1.71 5.57 -12.77
C GLY A 53 -0.99 4.26 -12.49
N SER A 54 -1.65 3.11 -12.66
CA SER A 54 -1.02 1.80 -12.49
C SER A 54 0.05 1.54 -13.56
N SER A 55 -0.21 1.94 -14.80
CA SER A 55 0.77 1.86 -15.89
C SER A 55 1.95 2.81 -15.66
N ALA A 56 1.67 4.05 -15.25
CA ALA A 56 2.71 5.03 -14.90
C ALA A 56 3.59 4.53 -13.73
N LEU A 57 3.01 3.88 -12.73
CA LEU A 57 3.74 3.25 -11.63
C LEU A 57 4.67 2.15 -12.16
N GLY A 58 4.22 1.33 -13.11
CA GLY A 58 5.04 0.30 -13.75
C GLY A 58 6.26 0.89 -14.45
N GLU A 59 6.10 1.96 -15.22
CA GLU A 59 7.22 2.67 -15.87
C GLU A 59 8.17 3.30 -14.84
N LEU A 60 7.66 3.87 -13.75
CA LEU A 60 8.48 4.38 -12.66
C LEU A 60 9.32 3.28 -12.01
N MET A 61 8.75 2.10 -11.80
CA MET A 61 9.48 0.95 -11.25
C MET A 61 10.61 0.49 -12.19
N VAL A 62 10.38 0.50 -13.50
CA VAL A 62 11.40 0.22 -14.52
C VAL A 62 12.52 1.26 -14.47
N ALA A 63 12.17 2.55 -14.46
CA ALA A 63 13.16 3.63 -14.40
C ALA A 63 14.02 3.55 -13.12
N ALA A 64 13.41 3.30 -11.98
CA ALA A 64 14.10 3.13 -10.70
C ALA A 64 15.04 1.91 -10.73
N ARG A 65 14.61 0.81 -11.34
CA ARG A 65 15.45 -0.40 -11.49
C ARG A 65 16.66 -0.13 -12.37
N LEU A 66 16.48 0.51 -13.52
CA LEU A 66 17.57 0.85 -14.44
C LEU A 66 18.56 1.83 -13.81
N ALA A 67 18.08 2.79 -13.01
CA ALA A 67 18.97 3.70 -12.26
C ALA A 67 19.84 2.95 -11.24
N ALA A 68 19.31 1.93 -10.58
CA ALA A 68 20.02 1.13 -9.59
C ALA A 68 20.86 0.00 -10.21
N ALA A 69 20.43 -0.57 -11.34
CA ALA A 69 21.09 -1.68 -12.04
C ALA A 69 20.88 -1.54 -13.55
N PRO A 70 21.75 -0.77 -14.25
CA PRO A 70 21.60 -0.48 -15.67
C PRO A 70 21.56 -1.71 -16.58
N ASP A 71 22.25 -2.79 -16.18
CA ASP A 71 22.34 -4.04 -16.97
C ASP A 71 21.17 -5.01 -16.72
N THR A 72 20.06 -4.53 -16.14
CA THR A 72 18.88 -5.38 -15.90
C THR A 72 18.31 -5.88 -17.23
N ASP A 73 18.07 -7.18 -17.34
CA ASP A 73 17.54 -7.82 -18.55
C ASP A 73 16.09 -7.39 -18.85
N ALA A 74 15.72 -7.49 -20.12
CA ALA A 74 14.41 -7.06 -20.62
C ALA A 74 13.25 -7.82 -19.95
N ALA A 75 13.41 -9.12 -19.68
CA ALA A 75 12.36 -9.94 -19.07
C ALA A 75 12.06 -9.49 -17.63
N THR A 76 13.08 -9.09 -16.88
CA THR A 76 12.92 -8.51 -15.54
C THR A 76 12.23 -7.16 -15.60
N LEU A 77 12.59 -6.30 -16.57
CA LEU A 77 11.95 -4.99 -16.76
C LEU A 77 10.46 -5.15 -17.13
N ASP A 78 10.12 -6.08 -17.99
CA ASP A 78 8.73 -6.35 -18.38
C ASP A 78 7.91 -6.86 -17.19
N LYS A 79 8.47 -7.72 -16.35
CA LYS A 79 7.80 -8.15 -15.11
C LYS A 79 7.53 -6.98 -14.17
N LEU A 80 8.47 -6.05 -14.02
CA LEU A 80 8.29 -4.85 -13.20
C LEU A 80 7.20 -3.95 -13.76
N ARG A 81 7.21 -3.71 -15.07
CA ARG A 81 6.20 -2.90 -15.77
C ARG A 81 4.79 -3.42 -15.55
N LEU A 82 4.61 -4.74 -15.61
CA LEU A 82 3.30 -5.39 -15.48
C LEU A 82 2.87 -5.63 -14.02
N LYS A 83 3.75 -5.49 -13.06
CA LYS A 83 3.48 -5.80 -11.65
C LYS A 83 2.30 -5.00 -11.08
N PRO A 84 2.19 -3.67 -11.32
CA PRO A 84 1.05 -2.90 -10.80
C PRO A 84 -0.29 -3.24 -11.45
N LEU A 85 -0.28 -3.92 -12.60
CA LEU A 85 -1.51 -4.30 -13.31
C LEU A 85 -2.15 -5.60 -12.78
N ARG A 86 -1.63 -6.18 -11.71
CA ARG A 86 -2.17 -7.39 -11.09
C ARG A 86 -3.42 -7.14 -10.24
N ALA A 87 -3.74 -5.87 -9.98
CA ALA A 87 -4.91 -5.45 -9.22
C ALA A 87 -5.55 -4.23 -9.88
N PRO A 88 -6.87 -4.07 -9.74
CA PRO A 88 -7.59 -2.91 -10.29
C PRO A 88 -7.26 -1.60 -9.55
N MET A 89 -6.76 -1.70 -8.33
CA MET A 89 -6.38 -0.60 -7.48
C MET A 89 -5.17 -0.99 -6.64
N ILE A 90 -4.27 -0.05 -6.42
CA ILE A 90 -3.16 -0.17 -5.48
C ILE A 90 -3.31 0.93 -4.45
N ILE A 91 -3.23 0.57 -3.18
CA ILE A 91 -3.18 1.51 -2.07
C ILE A 91 -1.75 1.49 -1.52
N VAL A 92 -1.06 2.61 -1.62
CA VAL A 92 0.28 2.78 -1.07
C VAL A 92 0.17 3.47 0.28
N GLY A 93 0.54 2.78 1.34
CA GLY A 93 0.69 3.39 2.67
C GLY A 93 2.05 4.07 2.77
N ILE A 94 2.04 5.32 3.18
CA ILE A 94 3.23 6.14 3.35
C ILE A 94 3.35 6.48 4.84
N ALA A 95 4.37 5.95 5.51
CA ALA A 95 4.69 6.36 6.87
C ALA A 95 5.23 7.79 6.88
N SER A 96 4.68 8.63 7.73
CA SER A 96 5.03 10.06 7.85
C SER A 96 5.23 10.42 9.33
N PRO A 97 6.25 9.84 9.99
CA PRO A 97 6.50 10.14 11.40
C PRO A 97 6.91 11.59 11.59
N THR A 98 6.54 12.15 12.73
CA THR A 98 6.91 13.50 13.15
C THR A 98 7.63 13.48 14.49
N PRO A 99 8.60 14.37 14.74
CA PRO A 99 9.22 14.46 16.06
C PRO A 99 8.17 14.73 17.14
N HIS A 100 8.17 13.92 18.20
CA HIS A 100 7.24 14.08 19.32
C HIS A 100 7.90 13.69 20.64
N PRO A 101 7.75 14.48 21.72
CA PRO A 101 8.49 14.28 22.97
C PRO A 101 8.12 12.99 23.73
N LYS A 102 6.93 12.44 23.47
CA LYS A 102 6.40 11.25 24.19
C LYS A 102 6.16 10.04 23.27
N VAL A 103 6.21 10.22 21.96
CA VAL A 103 5.91 9.14 20.99
C VAL A 103 7.13 8.91 20.12
N PRO A 104 7.89 7.84 20.38
CA PRO A 104 9.05 7.49 19.57
C PRO A 104 8.66 7.21 18.10
N GLU A 105 9.59 7.42 17.18
CA GLU A 105 9.39 7.15 15.75
C GLU A 105 8.93 5.71 15.48
N ILE A 106 9.48 4.74 16.22
CA ILE A 106 9.11 3.32 16.05
C ILE A 106 7.63 3.07 16.32
N GLU A 107 7.02 3.72 17.31
CA GLU A 107 5.59 3.58 17.59
C GLU A 107 4.77 4.14 16.42
N GLN A 108 5.19 5.25 15.84
CA GLN A 108 4.54 5.86 14.68
C GLN A 108 4.64 4.97 13.44
N LEU A 109 5.78 4.33 13.20
CA LEU A 109 5.96 3.37 12.11
C LEU A 109 5.08 2.13 12.30
N LEU A 110 4.95 1.63 13.53
CA LEU A 110 4.04 0.52 13.85
C LEU A 110 2.58 0.91 13.61
N THR A 111 2.16 2.11 14.01
CA THR A 111 0.81 2.63 13.71
C THR A 111 0.54 2.67 12.21
N ALA A 112 1.50 3.18 11.41
CA ALA A 112 1.38 3.21 9.95
C ALA A 112 1.28 1.79 9.36
N GLY A 113 2.04 0.83 9.88
CA GLY A 113 1.98 -0.57 9.47
C GLY A 113 0.63 -1.23 9.80
N ILE A 114 0.11 -0.99 11.00
CA ILE A 114 -1.20 -1.52 11.44
C ILE A 114 -2.34 -0.92 10.61
N ALA A 115 -2.25 0.35 10.21
CA ALA A 115 -3.26 0.99 9.37
C ALA A 115 -3.40 0.34 7.97
N LEU A 116 -2.44 -0.49 7.54
CA LEU A 116 -2.49 -1.27 6.30
C LEU A 116 -3.06 -2.69 6.49
N GLN A 117 -3.26 -3.13 7.72
CA GLN A 117 -3.82 -4.45 8.05
C GLN A 117 -5.31 -4.52 7.73
#